data_9833b5aeadb5de3a70ea55fdd47ba7dd
#
_entry.id   9833b5aeadb5de3a70ea55fdd47ba7dd
#
_cell.length_a   1.000
_cell.length_b   1.000
_cell.length_c   1.000
_cell.angle_alpha   90.00
_cell.angle_beta   90.00
_cell.angle_gamma   90.00
#
_symmetry.space_group_name_H-M   'P 1'
#
loop_
_entity.id
_entity.type
_entity.pdbx_description
1 polymer ?
#
loop_
_entity_poly.entity_id
_entity_poly.type
_entity_poly.pdbx_seq_one_letter_code
_entity_poly.pdbx_strand_id
1 'polypeptide(L)'
;MCIRDRLKADDDAVYDEVIEINLSELEPLAACPHSPDNVKPIKELEGKKIDQVCIGSCTNSSYLDLMRVAHILKGKKVADNVSLAIAPGSKQVFNMLALNGALGDMIAAGARILESACGPCIGMGQSPNSGGISLRTFNRNFEGRSGTADGQIYLVSPETAAVSAINGVFTDPRCLGAAAEIEMPEKFLINDNM
;
A
#
# COMPACT_ATOMS: atom_id res chain seq x y z
N MET A 1 -11.73 24.87 2.60
CA MET A 1 -10.43 25.57 2.44
C MET A 1 -9.35 24.68 3.05
N CYS A 2 -8.42 24.19 2.26
CA CYS A 2 -7.37 23.29 2.73
C CYS A 2 -6.28 24.06 3.48
N ILE A 3 -5.84 23.56 4.64
CA ILE A 3 -4.73 24.17 5.40
C ILE A 3 -3.47 24.24 4.52
N ARG A 4 -3.28 23.27 3.64
CA ARG A 4 -2.15 23.19 2.71
C ARG A 4 -1.97 24.46 1.86
N ASP A 5 -3.06 25.09 1.44
CA ASP A 5 -3.03 26.29 0.59
C ASP A 5 -2.50 27.52 1.32
N ARG A 6 -2.35 27.45 2.64
CA ARG A 6 -1.86 28.53 3.50
C ARG A 6 -0.42 28.34 3.97
N LEU A 7 0.11 27.12 3.82
CA LEU A 7 1.49 26.82 4.20
C LEU A 7 2.39 27.08 2.99
N LYS A 8 2.93 28.27 2.93
CA LYS A 8 3.92 28.71 1.93
C LYS A 8 5.18 29.12 2.66
N ALA A 9 6.32 28.95 2.00
CA ALA A 9 7.55 29.59 2.44
C ALA A 9 7.41 31.11 2.31
N ASP A 10 8.19 31.84 3.09
CA ASP A 10 8.25 33.30 2.98
C ASP A 10 8.79 33.72 1.60
N ASP A 11 8.33 34.85 1.09
CA ASP A 11 8.67 35.30 -0.28
C ASP A 11 10.18 35.57 -0.46
N ASP A 12 10.90 35.81 0.62
CA ASP A 12 12.35 36.06 0.69
C ASP A 12 13.15 34.84 1.19
N ALA A 13 12.51 33.66 1.29
CA ALA A 13 13.19 32.43 1.70
C ALA A 13 14.34 32.08 0.76
N VAL A 14 15.52 31.83 1.34
CA VAL A 14 16.73 31.40 0.62
C VAL A 14 16.92 29.92 0.82
N TYR A 15 17.14 29.19 -0.26
CA TYR A 15 17.34 27.74 -0.25
C TYR A 15 18.76 27.39 -0.63
N ASP A 16 19.36 26.43 0.06
CA ASP A 16 20.70 25.92 -0.28
C ASP A 16 20.67 25.08 -1.57
N GLU A 17 19.54 24.41 -1.82
CA GLU A 17 19.35 23.58 -3.00
C GLU A 17 17.88 23.58 -3.44
N VAL A 18 17.61 23.51 -4.72
CA VAL A 18 16.28 23.34 -5.30
C VAL A 18 16.25 22.03 -6.11
N ILE A 19 15.35 21.14 -5.73
CA ILE A 19 15.14 19.85 -6.42
C ILE A 19 13.82 19.93 -7.19
N GLU A 20 13.89 19.80 -8.51
CA GLU A 20 12.71 19.73 -9.38
C GLU A 20 12.39 18.29 -9.74
N ILE A 21 11.13 17.89 -9.51
CA ILE A 21 10.63 16.54 -9.84
C ILE A 21 9.45 16.68 -10.80
N ASN A 22 9.62 16.21 -12.04
CA ASN A 22 8.54 16.14 -13.00
C ASN A 22 7.64 14.92 -12.71
N LEU A 23 6.48 15.16 -12.12
CA LEU A 23 5.55 14.08 -11.76
C LEU A 23 5.04 13.29 -12.96
N SER A 24 5.05 13.87 -14.18
CA SER A 24 4.61 13.19 -15.40
C SER A 24 5.61 12.15 -15.92
N GLU A 25 6.87 12.22 -15.46
CA GLU A 25 7.93 11.30 -15.85
C GLU A 25 8.19 10.20 -14.82
N LEU A 26 7.48 10.26 -13.67
CA LEU A 26 7.66 9.25 -12.63
C LEU A 26 7.13 7.89 -13.09
N GLU A 27 7.97 6.88 -12.88
CA GLU A 27 7.59 5.47 -13.04
C GLU A 27 7.24 4.85 -11.66
N PRO A 28 6.42 3.79 -11.63
CA PRO A 28 6.24 3.00 -10.42
C PRO A 28 7.57 2.40 -9.94
N LEU A 29 7.88 2.63 -8.66
CA LEU A 29 9.12 2.24 -8.02
C LEU A 29 8.88 1.27 -6.87
N ALA A 30 9.88 0.45 -6.55
CA ALA A 30 9.95 -0.35 -5.34
C ALA A 30 11.23 -0.04 -4.57
N ALA A 31 11.13 0.10 -3.25
CA ALA A 31 12.30 0.03 -2.39
C ALA A 31 12.61 -1.44 -2.10
N CYS A 32 13.73 -1.90 -2.63
CA CYS A 32 14.18 -3.29 -2.49
C CYS A 32 14.79 -3.56 -1.11
N PRO A 33 14.87 -4.84 -0.68
CA PRO A 33 15.56 -5.20 0.57
C PRO A 33 17.03 -4.77 0.54
N HIS A 34 17.61 -4.32 1.61
CA HIS A 34 17.07 -4.11 2.97
C HIS A 34 17.21 -2.62 3.34
N SER A 35 16.89 -1.72 2.40
CA SER A 35 16.97 -0.27 2.60
C SER A 35 15.91 0.46 1.78
N PRO A 36 15.26 1.50 2.33
CA PRO A 36 14.37 2.36 1.54
C PRO A 36 15.07 3.07 0.37
N ASP A 37 16.39 3.26 0.44
CA ASP A 37 17.20 3.90 -0.60
C ASP A 37 17.55 2.95 -1.77
N ASN A 38 17.35 1.64 -1.59
CA ASN A 38 17.58 0.66 -2.65
C ASN A 38 16.41 0.63 -3.64
N VAL A 39 16.24 1.71 -4.39
CA VAL A 39 15.10 1.93 -5.26
C VAL A 39 15.33 1.35 -6.66
N LYS A 40 14.32 0.64 -7.18
CA LYS A 40 14.30 0.13 -8.56
C LYS A 40 12.93 0.36 -9.21
N PRO A 41 12.90 0.62 -10.52
CA PRO A 41 11.65 0.57 -11.28
C PRO A 41 10.98 -0.81 -11.20
N ILE A 42 9.65 -0.83 -11.06
CA ILE A 42 8.88 -2.09 -10.99
C ILE A 42 9.13 -2.96 -12.23
N LYS A 43 9.31 -2.36 -13.40
CA LYS A 43 9.61 -3.07 -14.66
C LYS A 43 10.86 -3.96 -14.59
N GLU A 44 11.84 -3.63 -13.74
CA GLU A 44 13.04 -4.46 -13.54
C GLU A 44 12.78 -5.68 -12.65
N LEU A 45 11.70 -5.65 -11.88
CA LEU A 45 11.29 -6.70 -10.96
C LEU A 45 10.16 -7.56 -11.53
N GLU A 46 9.58 -7.16 -12.66
CA GLU A 46 8.39 -7.76 -13.24
C GLU A 46 8.57 -9.27 -13.47
N GLY A 47 7.53 -10.03 -13.15
CA GLY A 47 7.54 -11.49 -13.25
C GLY A 47 8.22 -12.22 -12.08
N LYS A 48 8.90 -11.52 -11.16
CA LYS A 48 9.47 -12.15 -9.97
C LYS A 48 8.34 -12.64 -9.05
N LYS A 49 8.35 -13.93 -8.68
CA LYS A 49 7.35 -14.53 -7.79
C LYS A 49 7.36 -13.84 -6.43
N ILE A 50 6.18 -13.74 -5.84
CA ILE A 50 5.97 -13.19 -4.49
C ILE A 50 5.20 -14.18 -3.63
N ASP A 51 5.37 -14.13 -2.31
CA ASP A 51 4.74 -15.05 -1.37
C ASP A 51 3.69 -14.36 -0.51
N GLN A 52 3.88 -13.05 -0.28
CA GLN A 52 3.04 -12.30 0.64
C GLN A 52 2.85 -10.86 0.17
N VAL A 53 1.67 -10.32 0.44
CA VAL A 53 1.36 -8.90 0.26
C VAL A 53 0.69 -8.37 1.52
N CYS A 54 1.18 -7.23 2.04
CA CYS A 54 0.58 -6.54 3.18
C CYS A 54 0.29 -5.08 2.82
N ILE A 55 -0.98 -4.71 2.81
CA ILE A 55 -1.43 -3.36 2.44
C ILE A 55 -1.97 -2.64 3.68
N GLY A 56 -1.60 -1.37 3.83
CA GLY A 56 -2.20 -0.48 4.81
C GLY A 56 -1.33 -0.20 6.03
N SER A 57 -1.84 -0.45 7.25
CA SER A 57 -1.27 -0.05 8.54
C SER A 57 -1.30 1.48 8.73
N CYS A 58 -0.25 2.13 9.24
CA CYS A 58 -0.19 3.58 9.44
C CYS A 58 0.12 4.36 8.15
N THR A 59 0.53 3.68 7.09
CA THR A 59 0.94 4.26 5.82
C THR A 59 0.14 3.64 4.68
N ASN A 60 -0.29 4.45 3.70
CA ASN A 60 -1.07 3.98 2.54
C ASN A 60 -2.34 3.17 2.92
N SER A 61 -3.08 3.67 3.88
CA SER A 61 -4.27 3.04 4.44
C SER A 61 -5.42 4.02 4.69
N SER A 62 -5.36 5.17 4.04
CA SER A 62 -6.48 6.11 4.02
C SER A 62 -7.70 5.48 3.34
N TYR A 63 -8.85 6.10 3.51
CA TYR A 63 -10.06 5.68 2.80
C TYR A 63 -9.83 5.61 1.28
N LEU A 64 -9.19 6.62 0.70
CA LEU A 64 -8.89 6.65 -0.74
C LEU A 64 -7.97 5.51 -1.18
N ASP A 65 -6.89 5.26 -0.43
CA ASP A 65 -5.95 4.18 -0.75
C ASP A 65 -6.64 2.83 -0.78
N LEU A 66 -7.44 2.54 0.26
CA LEU A 66 -8.12 1.25 0.39
C LEU A 66 -9.32 1.11 -0.57
N MET A 67 -9.96 2.21 -0.96
CA MET A 67 -10.96 2.19 -2.03
C MET A 67 -10.35 1.85 -3.40
N ARG A 68 -9.15 2.37 -3.70
CA ARG A 68 -8.39 1.99 -4.90
C ARG A 68 -8.05 0.50 -4.89
N VAL A 69 -7.54 0.01 -3.76
CA VAL A 69 -7.25 -1.43 -3.56
C VAL A 69 -8.50 -2.28 -3.76
N ALA A 70 -9.62 -1.90 -3.13
CA ALA A 70 -10.88 -2.61 -3.29
C ALA A 70 -11.36 -2.62 -4.75
N HIS A 71 -11.24 -1.49 -5.45
CA HIS A 71 -11.59 -1.41 -6.88
C HIS A 71 -10.75 -2.37 -7.73
N ILE A 72 -9.44 -2.45 -7.49
CA ILE A 72 -8.53 -3.35 -8.20
C ILE A 72 -8.87 -4.82 -7.92
N LEU A 73 -9.20 -5.15 -6.67
CA LEU A 73 -9.51 -6.51 -6.22
C LEU A 73 -10.93 -6.98 -6.58
N LYS A 74 -11.85 -6.04 -6.84
CA LYS A 74 -13.27 -6.33 -7.10
C LYS A 74 -13.45 -7.33 -8.24
N GLY A 75 -14.14 -8.44 -7.94
CA GLY A 75 -14.38 -9.52 -8.91
C GLY A 75 -13.14 -10.30 -9.34
N LYS A 76 -11.99 -10.08 -8.68
CA LYS A 76 -10.75 -10.84 -8.91
C LYS A 76 -10.49 -11.81 -7.75
N LYS A 77 -9.53 -12.70 -7.96
CA LYS A 77 -9.03 -13.61 -6.93
C LYS A 77 -7.52 -13.41 -6.76
N VAL A 78 -7.07 -13.37 -5.53
CA VAL A 78 -5.64 -13.39 -5.19
C VAL A 78 -5.04 -14.72 -5.64
N ALA A 79 -3.83 -14.68 -6.19
CA ALA A 79 -3.13 -15.87 -6.64
C ALA A 79 -2.93 -16.88 -5.50
N ASP A 80 -3.06 -18.17 -5.79
CA ASP A 80 -3.04 -19.24 -4.78
C ASP A 80 -1.70 -19.34 -4.01
N ASN A 81 -0.63 -18.78 -4.56
CA ASN A 81 0.69 -18.73 -3.93
C ASN A 81 0.88 -17.50 -3.03
N VAL A 82 -0.08 -16.57 -2.95
CA VAL A 82 0.09 -15.29 -2.25
C VAL A 82 -0.82 -15.21 -1.03
N SER A 83 -0.25 -14.88 0.11
CA SER A 83 -1.00 -14.47 1.30
C SER A 83 -1.20 -12.95 1.28
N LEU A 84 -2.45 -12.50 1.05
CA LEU A 84 -2.80 -11.07 1.10
C LEU A 84 -3.38 -10.70 2.46
N ALA A 85 -2.82 -9.69 3.10
CA ALA A 85 -3.36 -9.08 4.31
C ALA A 85 -3.57 -7.58 4.12
N ILE A 86 -4.69 -7.05 4.65
CA ILE A 86 -5.04 -5.64 4.57
C ILE A 86 -5.33 -5.12 5.99
N ALA A 87 -4.65 -4.05 6.39
CA ALA A 87 -4.82 -3.39 7.67
C ALA A 87 -5.33 -1.95 7.46
N PRO A 88 -6.62 -1.66 7.69
CA PRO A 88 -7.14 -0.29 7.60
C PRO A 88 -6.45 0.65 8.60
N GLY A 89 -6.25 1.91 8.22
CA GLY A 89 -5.50 2.88 9.02
C GLY A 89 -6.19 3.34 10.30
N SER A 90 -7.50 3.16 10.39
CA SER A 90 -8.29 3.49 11.58
C SER A 90 -9.60 2.71 11.60
N LYS A 91 -10.24 2.63 12.78
CA LYS A 91 -11.60 2.07 12.92
C LYS A 91 -12.62 2.85 12.09
N GLN A 92 -12.43 4.16 11.93
CA GLN A 92 -13.28 5.00 11.08
C GLN A 92 -13.22 4.53 9.63
N VAL A 93 -12.01 4.41 9.05
CA VAL A 93 -11.82 3.90 7.68
C VAL A 93 -12.39 2.49 7.56
N PHE A 94 -12.08 1.62 8.50
CA PHE A 94 -12.58 0.25 8.52
C PHE A 94 -14.11 0.18 8.45
N ASN A 95 -14.79 0.99 9.28
CA ASN A 95 -16.26 1.05 9.30
C ASN A 95 -16.83 1.62 7.99
N MET A 96 -16.21 2.66 7.42
CA MET A 96 -16.66 3.22 6.15
C MET A 96 -16.54 2.21 5.00
N LEU A 97 -15.46 1.43 4.95
CA LEU A 97 -15.28 0.34 3.97
C LEU A 97 -16.29 -0.81 4.17
N ALA A 98 -16.69 -1.06 5.40
CA ALA A 98 -17.74 -2.05 5.69
C ALA A 98 -19.10 -1.56 5.20
N LEU A 99 -19.44 -0.30 5.45
CA LEU A 99 -20.73 0.28 5.09
C LEU A 99 -20.95 0.41 3.58
N ASN A 100 -19.89 0.69 2.81
CA ASN A 100 -20.00 0.84 1.35
C ASN A 100 -19.75 -0.46 0.55
N GLY A 101 -19.48 -1.58 1.26
CA GLY A 101 -19.27 -2.90 0.63
C GLY A 101 -17.84 -3.18 0.15
N ALA A 102 -16.93 -2.20 0.14
CA ALA A 102 -15.55 -2.38 -0.31
C ALA A 102 -14.79 -3.44 0.50
N LEU A 103 -15.08 -3.54 1.81
CA LEU A 103 -14.54 -4.58 2.66
C LEU A 103 -14.95 -5.99 2.18
N GLY A 104 -16.22 -6.15 1.78
CA GLY A 104 -16.74 -7.38 1.21
C GLY A 104 -16.02 -7.79 -0.08
N ASP A 105 -15.77 -6.83 -0.98
CA ASP A 105 -15.03 -7.06 -2.23
C ASP A 105 -13.59 -7.54 -1.95
N MET A 106 -12.90 -6.94 -0.98
CA MET A 106 -11.55 -7.36 -0.57
C MET A 106 -11.52 -8.77 0.03
N ILE A 107 -12.49 -9.09 0.89
CA ILE A 107 -12.61 -10.43 1.49
C ILE A 107 -12.93 -11.47 0.42
N ALA A 108 -13.83 -11.17 -0.50
CA ALA A 108 -14.21 -12.06 -1.60
C ALA A 108 -13.01 -12.35 -2.53
N ALA A 109 -12.09 -11.39 -2.70
CA ALA A 109 -10.85 -11.59 -3.43
C ALA A 109 -9.85 -12.51 -2.72
N GLY A 110 -10.04 -12.81 -1.42
CA GLY A 110 -9.15 -13.65 -0.62
C GLY A 110 -8.27 -12.89 0.37
N ALA A 111 -8.53 -11.60 0.61
CA ALA A 111 -7.77 -10.83 1.58
C ALA A 111 -8.14 -11.20 3.03
N ARG A 112 -7.12 -11.36 3.87
CA ARG A 112 -7.26 -11.38 5.32
C ARG A 112 -7.30 -9.94 5.82
N ILE A 113 -8.39 -9.56 6.50
CA ILE A 113 -8.50 -8.22 7.09
C ILE A 113 -7.93 -8.25 8.51
N LEU A 114 -7.04 -7.31 8.78
CA LEU A 114 -6.39 -7.16 10.09
C LEU A 114 -6.99 -5.98 10.85
N GLU A 115 -6.75 -5.94 12.13
CA GLU A 115 -7.10 -4.79 12.96
C GLU A 115 -6.32 -3.52 12.56
N SER A 116 -6.90 -2.37 12.86
CA SER A 116 -6.27 -1.05 12.67
C SER A 116 -5.15 -0.83 13.67
N ALA A 117 -4.05 -1.57 13.52
CA ALA A 117 -2.90 -1.57 14.42
C ALA A 117 -1.58 -1.75 13.65
N CYS A 118 -0.47 -1.47 14.31
CA CYS A 118 0.87 -1.57 13.72
C CYS A 118 1.48 -3.00 13.78
N GLY A 119 0.67 -4.03 14.01
CA GLY A 119 1.12 -5.42 14.15
C GLY A 119 1.88 -5.98 12.95
N PRO A 120 1.33 -5.95 11.73
CA PRO A 120 1.96 -6.57 10.56
C PRO A 120 3.30 -5.90 10.17
N CYS A 121 3.49 -4.64 10.50
CA CYS A 121 4.72 -3.88 10.21
C CYS A 121 5.97 -4.49 10.87
N ILE A 122 5.80 -5.11 12.04
CA ILE A 122 6.86 -5.81 12.78
C ILE A 122 6.71 -7.33 12.72
N GLY A 123 5.84 -7.83 11.86
CA GLY A 123 5.62 -9.26 11.67
C GLY A 123 4.61 -9.91 12.61
N MET A 124 3.95 -9.17 13.49
CA MET A 124 2.94 -9.75 14.39
C MET A 124 1.76 -10.31 13.58
N GLY A 125 1.61 -11.64 13.62
CA GLY A 125 0.56 -12.37 12.91
C GLY A 125 0.69 -12.36 11.38
N GLN A 126 1.74 -11.74 10.82
CA GLN A 126 1.95 -11.60 9.37
C GLN A 126 3.44 -11.51 9.00
N SER A 127 4.29 -12.35 9.58
CA SER A 127 5.67 -12.52 9.15
C SER A 127 5.73 -13.22 7.80
N PRO A 128 6.68 -12.89 6.91
CA PRO A 128 6.93 -13.69 5.71
C PRO A 128 7.56 -15.02 6.08
N ASN A 129 7.48 -16.00 5.19
CA ASN A 129 8.25 -17.22 5.29
C ASN A 129 9.77 -16.94 5.24
N SER A 130 10.59 -17.88 5.69
CA SER A 130 12.04 -17.80 5.55
C SER A 130 12.42 -17.64 4.08
N GLY A 131 13.24 -16.63 3.76
CA GLY A 131 13.58 -16.25 2.39
C GLY A 131 12.42 -15.72 1.54
N GLY A 132 11.20 -15.65 2.10
CA GLY A 132 9.98 -15.27 1.38
C GLY A 132 9.97 -13.81 0.95
N ILE A 133 9.39 -13.56 -0.24
CA ILE A 133 9.26 -12.22 -0.82
C ILE A 133 7.92 -11.61 -0.42
N SER A 134 7.97 -10.52 0.33
CA SER A 134 6.80 -9.79 0.82
C SER A 134 6.75 -8.37 0.25
N LEU A 135 5.67 -8.05 -0.46
CA LEU A 135 5.38 -6.68 -0.89
C LEU A 135 4.58 -5.96 0.21
N ARG A 136 5.03 -4.79 0.58
CA ARG A 136 4.38 -4.01 1.65
C ARG A 136 4.20 -2.56 1.26
N THR A 137 3.08 -1.99 1.63
CA THR A 137 2.82 -0.55 1.45
C THR A 137 3.25 0.27 2.66
N PHE A 138 4.11 -0.29 3.49
CA PHE A 138 4.66 0.31 4.71
C PHE A 138 5.86 1.22 4.36
N ASN A 139 6.63 1.64 5.37
CA ASN A 139 7.72 2.60 5.20
C ASN A 139 9.08 2.12 5.73
N ARG A 140 9.22 0.83 6.06
CA ARG A 140 10.46 0.25 6.59
C ARG A 140 10.65 -1.17 6.09
N ASN A 141 11.87 -1.47 5.61
CA ASN A 141 12.21 -2.77 5.04
C ASN A 141 13.63 -3.25 5.40
N PHE A 142 14.21 -2.72 6.49
CA PHE A 142 15.52 -3.20 6.95
C PHE A 142 15.44 -4.68 7.36
N GLU A 143 16.59 -5.35 7.37
CA GLU A 143 16.73 -6.78 7.66
C GLU A 143 16.06 -7.16 8.99
N GLY A 144 15.29 -8.23 8.99
CA GLY A 144 14.57 -8.73 10.15
C GLY A 144 13.37 -7.88 10.61
N ARG A 145 13.10 -6.73 9.98
CA ARG A 145 12.03 -5.79 10.40
C ARG A 145 10.68 -6.45 10.55
N SER A 146 10.36 -7.40 9.70
CA SER A 146 9.02 -8.02 9.64
C SER A 146 8.94 -9.38 10.33
N GLY A 147 9.82 -9.64 11.28
CA GLY A 147 9.81 -10.82 12.16
C GLY A 147 10.65 -11.99 11.66
N THR A 148 10.89 -12.10 10.33
CA THR A 148 11.74 -13.14 9.74
C THR A 148 13.05 -12.52 9.28
N ALA A 149 14.17 -13.02 9.79
CA ALA A 149 15.49 -12.40 9.58
C ALA A 149 15.89 -12.31 8.11
N ASP A 150 15.63 -13.34 7.33
CA ASP A 150 15.97 -13.46 5.91
C ASP A 150 14.80 -13.12 4.96
N GLY A 151 13.70 -12.60 5.49
CA GLY A 151 12.54 -12.16 4.71
C GLY A 151 12.90 -10.99 3.78
N GLN A 152 12.52 -11.10 2.51
CA GLN A 152 12.80 -10.10 1.48
C GLN A 152 11.63 -9.10 1.39
N ILE A 153 11.77 -7.97 2.07
CA ILE A 153 10.71 -6.97 2.16
C ILE A 153 10.91 -5.88 1.10
N TYR A 154 9.93 -5.74 0.23
CA TYR A 154 9.86 -4.68 -0.78
C TYR A 154 8.78 -3.67 -0.39
N LEU A 155 9.10 -2.38 -0.47
CA LEU A 155 8.10 -1.33 -0.28
C LEU A 155 7.57 -0.88 -1.64
N VAL A 156 6.25 -0.90 -1.79
CA VAL A 156 5.57 -0.59 -3.06
C VAL A 156 4.30 0.21 -2.81
N SER A 157 3.72 0.78 -3.88
CA SER A 157 2.42 1.45 -3.80
C SER A 157 1.27 0.45 -3.56
N PRO A 158 0.11 0.90 -3.04
CA PRO A 158 -1.08 0.06 -2.90
C PRO A 158 -1.52 -0.59 -4.22
N GLU A 159 -1.42 0.13 -5.32
CA GLU A 159 -1.79 -0.36 -6.65
C GLU A 159 -0.85 -1.48 -7.11
N THR A 160 0.46 -1.28 -6.98
CA THR A 160 1.47 -2.32 -7.27
C THR A 160 1.25 -3.56 -6.40
N ALA A 161 0.99 -3.36 -5.11
CA ALA A 161 0.73 -4.44 -4.17
C ALA A 161 -0.51 -5.25 -4.56
N ALA A 162 -1.63 -4.56 -4.85
CA ALA A 162 -2.90 -5.20 -5.18
C ALA A 162 -2.83 -5.98 -6.51
N VAL A 163 -2.27 -5.40 -7.58
CA VAL A 163 -2.17 -6.11 -8.87
C VAL A 163 -1.19 -7.26 -8.80
N SER A 164 -0.09 -7.12 -8.07
CA SER A 164 0.86 -8.21 -7.86
C SER A 164 0.26 -9.36 -7.04
N ALA A 165 -0.62 -9.06 -6.08
CA ALA A 165 -1.34 -10.09 -5.33
C ALA A 165 -2.25 -10.93 -6.22
N ILE A 166 -2.92 -10.30 -7.21
CA ILE A 166 -3.77 -11.00 -8.17
C ILE A 166 -2.93 -11.91 -9.07
N ASN A 167 -1.79 -11.43 -9.56
CA ASN A 167 -0.96 -12.13 -10.54
C ASN A 167 0.05 -13.12 -9.92
N GLY A 168 0.30 -13.03 -8.61
CA GLY A 168 1.28 -13.88 -7.91
C GLY A 168 2.74 -13.54 -8.18
N VAL A 169 2.98 -12.44 -8.88
CA VAL A 169 4.31 -11.94 -9.28
C VAL A 169 4.36 -10.43 -9.22
N PHE A 170 5.55 -9.84 -9.14
CA PHE A 170 5.70 -8.40 -9.34
C PHE A 170 5.05 -7.98 -10.66
N THR A 171 4.15 -7.03 -10.60
CA THR A 171 3.41 -6.53 -11.76
C THR A 171 3.38 -5.01 -11.75
N ASP A 172 3.65 -4.41 -12.91
CA ASP A 172 3.54 -2.96 -13.10
C ASP A 172 2.06 -2.53 -13.05
N PRO A 173 1.67 -1.63 -12.13
CA PRO A 173 0.27 -1.22 -11.99
C PRO A 173 -0.27 -0.47 -13.21
N ARG A 174 0.59 0.02 -14.12
CA ARG A 174 0.18 0.66 -15.38
C ARG A 174 -0.57 -0.29 -16.31
N CYS A 175 -0.44 -1.61 -16.13
CA CYS A 175 -1.26 -2.61 -16.86
C CYS A 175 -2.76 -2.49 -16.55
N LEU A 176 -3.15 -1.84 -15.45
CA LEU A 176 -4.54 -1.58 -15.10
C LEU A 176 -5.19 -0.48 -15.96
N GLY A 177 -4.40 0.27 -16.74
CA GLY A 177 -4.86 1.41 -17.53
C GLY A 177 -5.03 2.68 -16.67
N ALA A 178 -6.04 3.48 -16.99
CA ALA A 178 -6.32 4.71 -16.25
C ALA A 178 -6.68 4.41 -14.79
N ALA A 179 -6.20 5.25 -13.89
CA ALA A 179 -6.56 5.14 -12.47
C ALA A 179 -8.09 5.24 -12.29
N ALA A 180 -8.63 4.37 -11.45
CA ALA A 180 -10.04 4.42 -11.12
C ALA A 180 -10.39 5.75 -10.43
N GLU A 181 -11.43 6.40 -10.90
CA GLU A 181 -12.00 7.55 -10.22
C GLU A 181 -12.79 7.05 -9.01
N ILE A 182 -12.29 7.40 -7.82
CA ILE A 182 -12.92 7.01 -6.55
C ILE A 182 -13.80 8.15 -6.07
N GLU A 183 -15.08 7.89 -5.97
CA GLU A 183 -16.02 8.82 -5.38
C GLU A 183 -15.74 8.97 -3.88
N MET A 184 -15.40 10.19 -3.48
CA MET A 184 -15.15 10.52 -2.08
C MET A 184 -16.46 10.85 -1.38
N PRO A 185 -16.66 10.42 -0.13
CA PRO A 185 -17.88 10.72 0.61
C PRO A 185 -17.98 12.23 0.88
N GLU A 186 -19.16 12.79 0.79
CA GLU A 186 -19.42 14.19 1.14
C GLU A 186 -19.03 14.51 2.59
N LYS A 187 -19.23 13.53 3.47
CA LYS A 187 -18.84 13.61 4.90
C LYS A 187 -18.20 12.30 5.33
N PHE A 188 -17.08 12.43 6.03
CA PHE A 188 -16.48 11.29 6.71
C PHE A 188 -17.28 10.95 7.96
N LEU A 189 -17.39 9.65 8.25
CA LEU A 189 -17.97 9.17 9.48
C LEU A 189 -17.12 9.65 10.67
N ILE A 190 -17.74 10.42 11.56
CA ILE A 190 -17.11 10.87 12.81
C ILE A 190 -17.92 10.23 13.94
N ASN A 191 -17.25 9.43 14.76
CA ASN A 191 -17.84 8.83 15.94
C ASN A 191 -16.81 8.82 17.06
N ASP A 192 -16.99 9.64 18.06
CA ASP A 192 -16.06 9.84 19.17
C ASP A 192 -15.94 8.61 20.09
N ASN A 193 -16.81 7.60 19.89
CA ASN A 193 -16.80 6.34 20.64
C ASN A 193 -16.09 5.18 19.91
N MET A 194 -15.43 5.44 18.80
CA MET A 194 -14.67 4.43 18.05
C MET A 194 -13.18 4.48 18.38
#